data_b01cd92cbc6a6681fdff510ee8520a52
#
_entry.id   b01cd92cbc6a6681fdff510ee8520a52
#
_cell.length_a   1.000
_cell.length_b   1.000
_cell.length_c   1.000
_cell.angle_alpha   90.00
_cell.angle_beta   90.00
_cell.angle_gamma   90.00
#
_symmetry.space_group_name_H-M   'P 1'
#
loop_
_entity.id
_entity.type
_entity.pdbx_description
1 polymer ?
#
loop_
_entity_poly.entity_id
_entity_poly.type
_entity_poly.pdbx_seq_one_letter_code
_entity_poly.pdbx_strand_id
1 'polypeptide(L)'
;MQKNAELLRKTTMHRILTQYAGLKKEIYILFVGKLVTAMGSFVWPMMTFLLTTKLGFSDGVAAMLIATAGAVSLPAALLGGKLADRFSRKNIIILFDCLTVSLYLLAAALPIGYHTAAIIFFASLFQTLESPAYDALTADYSTTMQREKAFSLSYLGFNLGFVFGASVAGMLFEFHTNLAFALNGLAIFISTALIFFFVKPENAIREGAAQEESYGEYERPVDDKLSAWAVLKDRKVVAGILLIGCFASMSHNTVGVLLPLQLKEQMGQAGAAVYGYLNSLNGFVVILFTPILTMVLKRLTEIPKSILGMLLFLSGMVLFMVNGEQWLLYVGMFVYTLGEVVSVLGDRPYTSRRIPASHRGRIGGITSVLYSVFFSLTQYGISFVLMAAEGRYNLLWMVFICSGLVAVAMYVLIYPADRRRFPALYKGIDN
;
A
#
# COMPACT_ATOMS: atom_id res chain seq x y z
N MET A 1 22.88 -33.21 -0.20
CA MET A 1 21.73 -32.30 -0.36
C MET A 1 21.78 -31.09 0.55
N GLN A 2 22.00 -31.22 1.87
CA GLN A 2 22.04 -30.08 2.82
C GLN A 2 23.12 -29.03 2.49
N LYS A 3 24.34 -29.42 2.11
CA LYS A 3 25.45 -28.50 1.79
C LYS A 3 25.16 -27.62 0.54
N ASN A 4 24.46 -28.15 -0.46
CA ASN A 4 24.04 -27.41 -1.65
C ASN A 4 22.88 -26.46 -1.35
N ALA A 5 21.98 -26.80 -0.44
CA ALA A 5 20.89 -25.93 0.01
C ALA A 5 21.44 -24.75 0.83
N GLU A 6 22.47 -24.97 1.64
CA GLU A 6 23.12 -23.93 2.44
C GLU A 6 23.97 -22.98 1.56
N LEU A 7 24.66 -23.50 0.53
CA LEU A 7 25.35 -22.69 -0.47
C LEU A 7 24.38 -21.85 -1.30
N LEU A 8 23.28 -22.41 -1.75
CA LEU A 8 22.21 -21.69 -2.48
C LEU A 8 21.58 -20.61 -1.60
N ARG A 9 21.32 -20.88 -0.32
CA ARG A 9 20.82 -19.88 0.64
C ARG A 9 21.79 -18.73 0.85
N LYS A 10 23.07 -19.01 1.08
CA LYS A 10 24.13 -17.98 1.23
C LYS A 10 24.28 -17.15 -0.04
N THR A 11 24.24 -17.77 -1.22
CA THR A 11 24.38 -17.08 -2.50
C THR A 11 23.14 -16.22 -2.81
N THR A 12 21.95 -16.68 -2.49
CA THR A 12 20.70 -15.94 -2.71
C THR A 12 20.57 -14.77 -1.73
N MET A 13 20.83 -15.00 -0.43
CA MET A 13 20.81 -13.95 0.58
C MET A 13 21.86 -12.88 0.28
N HIS A 14 23.07 -13.29 -0.10
CA HIS A 14 24.15 -12.36 -0.49
C HIS A 14 23.77 -11.57 -1.74
N ARG A 15 23.13 -12.16 -2.74
CA ARG A 15 22.63 -11.45 -3.93
C ARG A 15 21.52 -10.47 -3.60
N ILE A 16 20.59 -10.81 -2.71
CA ILE A 16 19.52 -9.91 -2.26
C ILE A 16 20.10 -8.68 -1.54
N LEU A 17 21.10 -8.87 -0.69
CA LEU A 17 21.73 -7.76 0.03
C LEU A 17 22.62 -6.91 -0.88
N THR A 18 23.34 -7.53 -1.82
CA THR A 18 24.23 -6.82 -2.75
C THR A 18 23.47 -6.01 -3.80
N GLN A 19 22.21 -6.35 -4.12
CA GLN A 19 21.41 -5.55 -5.05
C GLN A 19 21.14 -4.13 -4.54
N TYR A 20 21.12 -3.93 -3.21
CA TYR A 20 20.94 -2.61 -2.59
C TYR A 20 22.26 -1.91 -2.26
N ALA A 21 23.41 -2.54 -2.55
CA ALA A 21 24.70 -1.93 -2.33
C ALA A 21 24.94 -0.73 -3.27
N GLY A 22 25.75 0.24 -2.81
CA GLY A 22 26.15 1.39 -3.61
C GLY A 22 25.13 2.54 -3.64
N LEU A 23 24.06 2.49 -2.86
CA LEU A 23 23.20 3.63 -2.62
C LEU A 23 23.86 4.64 -1.67
N LYS A 24 23.43 5.90 -1.73
CA LYS A 24 23.90 6.92 -0.78
C LYS A 24 23.49 6.56 0.65
N LYS A 25 24.28 6.97 1.64
CA LYS A 25 24.01 6.72 3.07
C LYS A 25 22.65 7.28 3.50
N GLU A 26 22.22 8.39 2.92
CA GLU A 26 20.94 9.02 3.19
C GLU A 26 19.75 8.09 2.84
N ILE A 27 19.85 7.30 1.76
CA ILE A 27 18.85 6.29 1.41
C ILE A 27 18.73 5.21 2.47
N TYR A 28 19.86 4.75 3.03
CA TYR A 28 19.81 3.78 4.12
C TYR A 28 19.25 4.37 5.42
N ILE A 29 19.49 5.67 5.68
CA ILE A 29 18.90 6.38 6.82
C ILE A 29 17.37 6.48 6.64
N LEU A 30 16.91 6.86 5.43
CA LEU A 30 15.48 6.88 5.09
C LEU A 30 14.86 5.49 5.21
N PHE A 31 15.55 4.44 4.77
CA PHE A 31 15.11 3.06 4.95
C PHE A 31 14.93 2.70 6.44
N VAL A 32 15.92 3.01 7.29
CA VAL A 32 15.82 2.75 8.73
C VAL A 32 14.70 3.58 9.36
N GLY A 33 14.56 4.84 8.97
CA GLY A 33 13.45 5.69 9.38
C GLY A 33 12.09 5.07 9.03
N LYS A 34 11.92 4.63 7.77
CA LYS A 34 10.68 3.97 7.31
C LYS A 34 10.39 2.66 8.04
N LEU A 35 11.44 1.86 8.28
CA LEU A 35 11.38 0.63 9.08
C LEU A 35 10.85 0.92 10.50
N VAL A 36 11.48 1.88 11.19
CA VAL A 36 11.11 2.24 12.58
C VAL A 36 9.70 2.80 12.64
N THR A 37 9.33 3.70 11.73
CA THR A 37 7.97 4.24 11.64
C THR A 37 6.95 3.11 11.42
N ALA A 38 7.25 2.16 10.53
CA ALA A 38 6.36 1.03 10.27
C ALA A 38 6.26 0.06 11.46
N MET A 39 7.37 -0.18 12.20
CA MET A 39 7.34 -0.95 13.46
C MET A 39 6.46 -0.29 14.52
N GLY A 40 6.39 1.04 14.54
CA GLY A 40 5.54 1.80 15.45
C GLY A 40 4.13 2.07 14.93
N SER A 41 3.77 1.61 13.74
CA SER A 41 2.47 1.87 13.13
C SER A 41 1.36 1.01 13.75
N PHE A 42 1.05 1.28 15.02
CA PHE A 42 0.08 0.51 15.81
C PHE A 42 -1.36 0.97 15.58
N VAL A 43 -1.58 2.24 15.33
CA VAL A 43 -2.92 2.85 15.37
C VAL A 43 -3.71 2.52 14.11
N TRP A 44 -3.09 2.64 12.92
CA TRP A 44 -3.81 2.47 11.66
C TRP A 44 -4.41 1.07 11.47
N PRO A 45 -3.69 -0.05 11.70
CA PRO A 45 -4.28 -1.39 11.61
C PRO A 45 -5.43 -1.61 12.59
N MET A 46 -5.42 -0.91 13.75
CA MET A 46 -6.43 -1.04 14.80
C MET A 46 -7.53 0.02 14.74
N MET A 47 -7.56 0.87 13.68
CA MET A 47 -8.49 2.00 13.59
C MET A 47 -9.95 1.55 13.72
N THR A 48 -10.35 0.48 13.06
CA THR A 48 -11.71 -0.05 13.13
C THR A 48 -12.08 -0.46 14.57
N PHE A 49 -11.18 -1.21 15.25
CA PHE A 49 -11.38 -1.60 16.64
C PHE A 49 -11.41 -0.40 17.59
N LEU A 50 -10.57 0.61 17.35
CA LEU A 50 -10.58 1.84 18.12
C LEU A 50 -11.95 2.51 18.05
N LEU A 51 -12.46 2.72 16.86
CA LEU A 51 -13.74 3.39 16.64
C LEU A 51 -14.90 2.59 17.22
N THR A 52 -14.94 1.28 17.03
CA THR A 52 -16.10 0.45 17.39
C THR A 52 -16.03 -0.07 18.82
N THR A 53 -14.86 -0.56 19.28
CA THR A 53 -14.74 -1.23 20.60
C THR A 53 -14.40 -0.25 21.71
N LYS A 54 -13.50 0.72 21.46
CA LYS A 54 -13.06 1.67 22.49
C LYS A 54 -13.90 2.94 22.53
N LEU A 55 -14.37 3.43 21.37
CA LEU A 55 -15.16 4.65 21.27
C LEU A 55 -16.68 4.39 21.18
N GLY A 56 -17.10 3.12 20.97
CA GLY A 56 -18.50 2.72 20.96
C GLY A 56 -19.30 3.18 19.74
N PHE A 57 -18.64 3.56 18.64
CA PHE A 57 -19.36 3.85 17.39
C PHE A 57 -19.94 2.57 16.80
N SER A 58 -21.12 2.67 16.16
CA SER A 58 -21.64 1.58 15.34
C SER A 58 -20.71 1.28 14.16
N ASP A 59 -20.77 0.04 13.65
CA ASP A 59 -19.89 -0.41 12.57
C ASP A 59 -20.06 0.44 11.29
N GLY A 60 -21.30 0.86 11.01
CA GLY A 60 -21.60 1.77 9.90
C GLY A 60 -20.97 3.15 10.07
N VAL A 61 -21.06 3.75 11.29
CA VAL A 61 -20.43 5.03 11.59
C VAL A 61 -18.90 4.93 11.52
N ALA A 62 -18.33 3.85 12.05
CA ALA A 62 -16.88 3.62 11.97
C ALA A 62 -16.38 3.54 10.52
N ALA A 63 -17.09 2.78 9.67
CA ALA A 63 -16.78 2.72 8.23
C ALA A 63 -16.92 4.09 7.55
N MET A 64 -17.94 4.89 7.91
CA MET A 64 -18.13 6.25 7.40
C MET A 64 -16.99 7.19 7.81
N LEU A 65 -16.50 7.11 9.05
CA LEU A 65 -15.37 7.92 9.51
C LEU A 65 -14.08 7.57 8.75
N ILE A 66 -13.83 6.28 8.51
CA ILE A 66 -12.69 5.80 7.70
C ILE A 66 -12.83 6.27 6.25
N ALA A 67 -14.04 6.20 5.66
CA ALA A 67 -14.31 6.71 4.33
C ALA A 67 -14.02 8.21 4.21
N THR A 68 -14.45 8.98 5.20
CA THR A 68 -14.23 10.43 5.26
C THR A 68 -12.74 10.77 5.38
N ALA A 69 -12.00 10.03 6.21
CA ALA A 69 -10.55 10.19 6.30
C ALA A 69 -9.86 9.90 4.95
N GLY A 70 -10.29 8.85 4.24
CA GLY A 70 -9.82 8.54 2.90
C GLY A 70 -10.15 9.63 1.86
N ALA A 71 -11.36 10.18 1.90
CA ALA A 71 -11.77 11.26 0.98
C ALA A 71 -10.96 12.55 1.21
N VAL A 72 -10.66 12.90 2.47
CA VAL A 72 -9.87 14.08 2.83
C VAL A 72 -8.37 13.87 2.56
N SER A 73 -7.90 12.62 2.59
CA SER A 73 -6.49 12.31 2.33
C SER A 73 -6.04 12.69 0.92
N LEU A 74 -6.93 12.63 -0.07
CA LEU A 74 -6.59 12.98 -1.46
C LEU A 74 -6.20 14.47 -1.64
N PRO A 75 -7.05 15.46 -1.28
CA PRO A 75 -6.66 16.87 -1.35
C PRO A 75 -5.45 17.16 -0.45
N ALA A 76 -5.31 16.48 0.70
CA ALA A 76 -4.14 16.62 1.56
C ALA A 76 -2.85 16.16 0.88
N ALA A 77 -2.84 15.01 0.22
CA ALA A 77 -1.68 14.53 -0.53
C ALA A 77 -1.29 15.48 -1.67
N LEU A 78 -2.29 16.02 -2.40
CA LEU A 78 -2.04 17.01 -3.45
C LEU A 78 -1.45 18.32 -2.90
N LEU A 79 -1.92 18.77 -1.75
CA LEU A 79 -1.36 19.92 -1.04
C LEU A 79 0.06 19.63 -0.54
N GLY A 80 0.28 18.44 0.04
CA GLY A 80 1.59 17.97 0.47
C GLY A 80 2.62 17.96 -0.66
N GLY A 81 2.23 17.49 -1.85
CA GLY A 81 3.05 17.55 -3.05
C GLY A 81 3.43 18.98 -3.43
N LYS A 82 2.46 19.91 -3.47
CA LYS A 82 2.73 21.33 -3.76
C LYS A 82 3.65 21.99 -2.71
N LEU A 83 3.51 21.61 -1.43
CA LEU A 83 4.38 22.10 -0.37
C LEU A 83 5.80 21.54 -0.54
N ALA A 84 5.94 20.25 -0.87
CA ALA A 84 7.23 19.61 -1.12
C ALA A 84 7.97 20.19 -2.35
N ASP A 85 7.23 20.71 -3.34
CA ASP A 85 7.81 21.39 -4.50
C ASP A 85 8.24 22.82 -4.17
N ARG A 86 7.55 23.49 -3.26
CA ARG A 86 7.78 24.92 -2.95
C ARG A 86 8.77 25.13 -1.80
N PHE A 87 8.82 24.23 -0.84
CA PHE A 87 9.63 24.34 0.37
C PHE A 87 10.66 23.20 0.46
N SER A 88 11.60 23.33 1.40
CA SER A 88 12.55 22.26 1.69
C SER A 88 11.81 20.98 2.12
N ARG A 89 11.97 19.89 1.37
CA ARG A 89 11.35 18.59 1.64
C ARG A 89 11.64 18.10 3.04
N LYS A 90 12.91 18.21 3.50
CA LYS A 90 13.33 17.88 4.85
C LYS A 90 12.55 18.69 5.91
N ASN A 91 12.38 19.99 5.71
CA ASN A 91 11.67 20.84 6.67
C ASN A 91 10.17 20.53 6.71
N ILE A 92 9.56 20.17 5.58
CA ILE A 92 8.16 19.72 5.50
C ILE A 92 7.97 18.43 6.30
N ILE A 93 8.87 17.45 6.12
CA ILE A 93 8.83 16.18 6.89
C ILE A 93 8.92 16.49 8.38
N ILE A 94 9.92 17.25 8.82
CA ILE A 94 10.13 17.59 10.23
C ILE A 94 8.90 18.30 10.81
N LEU A 95 8.34 19.27 10.09
CA LEU A 95 7.18 20.03 10.55
C LEU A 95 5.96 19.12 10.78
N PHE A 96 5.58 18.34 9.77
CA PHE A 96 4.38 17.50 9.86
C PHE A 96 4.57 16.31 10.79
N ASP A 97 5.76 15.74 10.86
CA ASP A 97 6.09 14.69 11.83
C ASP A 97 6.03 15.23 13.26
N CYS A 98 6.59 16.41 13.55
CA CYS A 98 6.49 17.02 14.88
C CYS A 98 5.03 17.27 15.29
N LEU A 99 4.18 17.74 14.36
CA LEU A 99 2.75 17.90 14.61
C LEU A 99 2.08 16.55 14.88
N THR A 100 2.39 15.55 14.09
CA THR A 100 1.88 14.17 14.24
C THR A 100 2.29 13.57 15.59
N VAL A 101 3.57 13.67 15.95
CA VAL A 101 4.11 13.21 17.24
C VAL A 101 3.38 13.89 18.40
N SER A 102 3.21 15.23 18.32
CA SER A 102 2.50 15.99 19.35
C SER A 102 1.07 15.50 19.56
N LEU A 103 0.37 15.18 18.45
CA LEU A 103 -0.99 14.64 18.51
C LEU A 103 -1.03 13.22 19.09
N TYR A 104 -0.09 12.35 18.71
CA TYR A 104 -0.03 11.01 19.29
C TYR A 104 0.32 11.03 20.78
N LEU A 105 1.21 11.91 21.23
CA LEU A 105 1.51 12.10 22.66
C LEU A 105 0.31 12.67 23.41
N LEU A 106 -0.45 13.59 22.79
CA LEU A 106 -1.69 14.11 23.35
C LEU A 106 -2.73 12.99 23.51
N ALA A 107 -2.91 12.14 22.48
CA ALA A 107 -3.79 10.98 22.53
C ALA A 107 -3.37 9.98 23.63
N ALA A 108 -2.05 9.81 23.85
CA ALA A 108 -1.52 8.93 24.88
C ALA A 108 -1.75 9.48 26.29
N ALA A 109 -1.75 10.81 26.48
CA ALA A 109 -1.90 11.46 27.77
C ALA A 109 -3.37 11.62 28.20
N LEU A 110 -4.31 11.65 27.26
CA LEU A 110 -5.72 11.85 27.54
C LEU A 110 -6.46 10.51 27.73
N PRO A 111 -7.54 10.48 28.52
CA PRO A 111 -8.45 9.34 28.55
C PRO A 111 -9.02 9.07 27.15
N ILE A 112 -9.25 7.80 26.81
CA ILE A 112 -9.84 7.44 25.52
C ILE A 112 -11.29 7.94 25.46
N GLY A 113 -11.62 8.72 24.41
CA GLY A 113 -12.93 9.31 24.20
C GLY A 113 -13.10 9.80 22.78
N TYR A 114 -14.22 10.43 22.43
CA TYR A 114 -14.50 10.91 21.06
C TYR A 114 -13.45 11.89 20.52
N HIS A 115 -12.83 12.68 21.41
CA HIS A 115 -11.71 13.54 21.03
C HIS A 115 -10.51 12.76 20.50
N THR A 116 -10.32 11.49 20.94
CA THR A 116 -9.25 10.62 20.42
C THR A 116 -9.40 10.36 18.92
N ALA A 117 -10.64 10.16 18.44
CA ALA A 117 -10.89 10.00 17.00
C ALA A 117 -10.48 11.24 16.21
N ALA A 118 -10.81 12.44 16.71
CA ALA A 118 -10.42 13.70 16.07
C ALA A 118 -8.89 13.88 16.07
N ILE A 119 -8.22 13.61 17.20
CA ILE A 119 -6.75 13.70 17.30
C ILE A 119 -6.08 12.78 16.27
N ILE A 120 -6.52 11.52 16.16
CA ILE A 120 -5.94 10.56 15.22
C ILE A 120 -6.26 10.94 13.78
N PHE A 121 -7.45 11.46 13.51
CA PHE A 121 -7.80 11.98 12.19
C PHE A 121 -6.83 13.07 11.74
N PHE A 122 -6.55 14.06 12.60
CA PHE A 122 -5.57 15.11 12.27
C PHE A 122 -4.13 14.58 12.19
N ALA A 123 -3.75 13.61 13.04
CA ALA A 123 -2.45 12.95 12.94
C ALA A 123 -2.29 12.24 11.59
N SER A 124 -3.29 11.50 11.13
CA SER A 124 -3.26 10.84 9.82
C SER A 124 -3.24 11.84 8.65
N LEU A 125 -3.90 12.98 8.81
CA LEU A 125 -3.90 14.06 7.83
C LEU A 125 -2.50 14.67 7.67
N PHE A 126 -1.79 14.93 8.77
CA PHE A 126 -0.42 15.44 8.74
C PHE A 126 0.55 14.43 8.14
N GLN A 127 0.42 13.14 8.42
CA GLN A 127 1.18 12.09 7.75
C GLN A 127 0.93 12.04 6.24
N THR A 128 -0.32 12.27 5.82
CA THR A 128 -0.68 12.33 4.40
C THR A 128 -0.06 13.54 3.71
N LEU A 129 0.00 14.69 4.39
CA LEU A 129 0.67 15.90 3.89
C LEU A 129 2.20 15.73 3.79
N GLU A 130 2.80 14.94 4.70
CA GLU A 130 4.23 14.65 4.75
C GLU A 130 4.68 13.68 3.64
N SER A 131 3.87 12.66 3.34
CA SER A 131 4.24 11.52 2.50
C SER A 131 4.86 11.88 1.13
N PRO A 132 4.32 12.84 0.34
CA PRO A 132 4.95 13.24 -0.92
C PRO A 132 6.34 13.85 -0.75
N ALA A 133 6.59 14.55 0.37
CA ALA A 133 7.90 15.11 0.67
C ALA A 133 8.92 14.01 0.98
N TYR A 134 8.51 12.94 1.65
CA TYR A 134 9.36 11.78 1.93
C TYR A 134 9.77 11.05 0.65
N ASP A 135 8.82 10.81 -0.25
CA ASP A 135 9.07 10.18 -1.54
C ASP A 135 9.99 11.05 -2.42
N ALA A 136 9.73 12.36 -2.44
CA ALA A 136 10.57 13.31 -3.16
C ALA A 136 11.98 13.40 -2.56
N LEU A 137 12.13 13.34 -1.23
CA LEU A 137 13.42 13.31 -0.57
C LEU A 137 14.19 12.03 -0.94
N THR A 138 13.52 10.88 -0.99
CA THR A 138 14.12 9.61 -1.46
C THR A 138 14.62 9.72 -2.90
N ALA A 139 13.86 10.39 -3.77
CA ALA A 139 14.27 10.64 -5.14
C ALA A 139 15.50 11.57 -5.24
N ASP A 140 15.62 12.60 -4.37
CA ASP A 140 16.74 13.54 -4.36
C ASP A 140 18.11 12.90 -4.05
N TYR A 141 18.11 11.80 -3.31
CA TYR A 141 19.34 11.09 -2.94
C TYR A 141 19.62 9.86 -3.80
N SER A 142 18.80 9.59 -4.82
CA SER A 142 18.96 8.50 -5.77
C SER A 142 19.14 9.02 -7.20
N THR A 143 20.11 8.45 -7.95
CA THR A 143 20.20 8.70 -9.39
C THR A 143 19.03 8.04 -10.10
N THR A 144 18.73 8.45 -11.34
CA THR A 144 17.66 7.86 -12.16
C THR A 144 17.79 6.33 -12.23
N MET A 145 19.00 5.81 -12.39
CA MET A 145 19.29 4.37 -12.43
C MET A 145 19.12 3.67 -11.07
N GLN A 146 19.33 4.39 -9.96
CA GLN A 146 19.24 3.87 -8.59
C GLN A 146 17.85 4.05 -7.97
N ARG A 147 17.00 4.86 -8.58
CA ARG A 147 15.69 5.27 -8.04
C ARG A 147 14.79 4.07 -7.73
N GLU A 148 14.72 3.11 -8.64
CA GLU A 148 13.96 1.87 -8.44
C GLU A 148 14.47 1.08 -7.22
N LYS A 149 15.81 0.97 -7.05
CA LYS A 149 16.41 0.30 -5.88
C LYS A 149 16.09 1.05 -4.58
N ALA A 150 16.15 2.38 -4.58
CA ALA A 150 15.86 3.21 -3.40
C ALA A 150 14.40 3.05 -2.94
N PHE A 151 13.44 3.14 -3.86
CA PHE A 151 12.02 2.92 -3.54
C PHE A 151 11.72 1.48 -3.15
N SER A 152 12.36 0.49 -3.80
CA SER A 152 12.25 -0.92 -3.42
C SER A 152 12.77 -1.16 -2.00
N LEU A 153 13.88 -0.53 -1.62
CA LEU A 153 14.43 -0.62 -0.26
C LEU A 153 13.48 0.02 0.76
N SER A 154 12.90 1.19 0.45
CA SER A 154 11.90 1.84 1.31
C SER A 154 10.66 0.96 1.49
N TYR A 155 10.18 0.32 0.43
CA TYR A 155 9.05 -0.62 0.48
C TYR A 155 9.39 -1.86 1.33
N LEU A 156 10.59 -2.40 1.20
CA LEU A 156 11.07 -3.51 2.04
C LEU A 156 11.09 -3.09 3.52
N GLY A 157 11.60 -1.89 3.82
CA GLY A 157 11.64 -1.35 5.18
C GLY A 157 10.25 -1.24 5.79
N PHE A 158 9.30 -0.70 5.03
CA PHE A 158 7.91 -0.60 5.46
C PHE A 158 7.31 -1.97 5.79
N ASN A 159 7.38 -2.94 4.87
CA ASN A 159 6.80 -4.27 5.09
C ASN A 159 7.47 -5.02 6.25
N LEU A 160 8.81 -4.93 6.36
CA LEU A 160 9.55 -5.56 7.43
C LEU A 160 9.16 -4.96 8.81
N GLY A 161 9.03 -3.64 8.89
CA GLY A 161 8.55 -2.97 10.10
C GLY A 161 7.10 -3.33 10.42
N PHE A 162 6.24 -3.35 9.42
CA PHE A 162 4.81 -3.64 9.58
C PHE A 162 4.54 -5.05 10.11
N VAL A 163 5.33 -6.06 9.73
CA VAL A 163 5.23 -7.43 10.29
C VAL A 163 5.29 -7.42 11.81
N PHE A 164 6.25 -6.69 12.37
CA PHE A 164 6.41 -6.59 13.83
C PHE A 164 5.36 -5.65 14.42
N GLY A 165 5.14 -4.49 13.80
CA GLY A 165 4.21 -3.48 14.27
C GLY A 165 2.78 -4.00 14.40
N ALA A 166 2.27 -4.71 13.39
CA ALA A 166 0.91 -5.21 13.40
C ALA A 166 0.63 -6.26 14.48
N SER A 167 1.60 -7.17 14.77
CA SER A 167 1.48 -8.14 15.86
C SER A 167 1.38 -7.44 17.21
N VAL A 168 2.28 -6.49 17.46
CA VAL A 168 2.34 -5.74 18.72
C VAL A 168 1.13 -4.82 18.86
N ALA A 169 0.64 -4.26 17.73
CA ALA A 169 -0.54 -3.40 17.71
C ALA A 169 -1.78 -4.07 18.29
N GLY A 170 -2.08 -5.31 17.87
CA GLY A 170 -3.24 -6.05 18.37
C GLY A 170 -3.17 -6.28 19.88
N MET A 171 -2.02 -6.71 20.40
CA MET A 171 -1.79 -6.95 21.82
C MET A 171 -1.87 -5.65 22.66
N LEU A 172 -1.20 -4.58 22.22
CA LEU A 172 -1.22 -3.29 22.90
C LEU A 172 -2.62 -2.69 22.88
N PHE A 173 -3.35 -2.86 21.81
CA PHE A 173 -4.69 -2.32 21.67
C PHE A 173 -5.65 -2.94 22.67
N GLU A 174 -5.53 -4.22 22.97
CA GLU A 174 -6.38 -4.91 23.94
C GLU A 174 -6.15 -4.39 25.34
N PHE A 175 -4.89 -4.28 25.81
CA PHE A 175 -4.54 -4.02 27.20
C PHE A 175 -4.07 -2.57 27.47
N HIS A 176 -3.40 -1.93 26.52
CA HIS A 176 -2.70 -0.65 26.73
C HIS A 176 -2.77 0.28 25.51
N THR A 177 -3.98 0.68 25.12
CA THR A 177 -4.19 1.52 23.92
C THR A 177 -3.43 2.86 23.97
N ASN A 178 -3.37 3.52 25.14
CA ASN A 178 -2.60 4.76 25.31
C ASN A 178 -1.10 4.55 25.07
N LEU A 179 -0.55 3.39 25.48
CA LEU A 179 0.84 3.03 25.21
C LEU A 179 1.07 2.85 23.71
N ALA A 180 0.10 2.28 22.97
CA ALA A 180 0.19 2.17 21.51
C ALA A 180 0.32 3.55 20.84
N PHE A 181 -0.42 4.56 21.30
CA PHE A 181 -0.29 5.94 20.82
C PHE A 181 1.10 6.51 21.12
N ALA A 182 1.58 6.36 22.37
CA ALA A 182 2.90 6.84 22.77
C ALA A 182 4.03 6.21 21.93
N LEU A 183 3.99 4.89 21.72
CA LEU A 183 4.99 4.18 20.92
C LEU A 183 4.91 4.54 19.42
N ASN A 184 3.71 4.80 18.89
CA ASN A 184 3.56 5.29 17.52
C ASN A 184 4.24 6.66 17.36
N GLY A 185 3.95 7.58 18.28
CA GLY A 185 4.59 8.90 18.31
C GLY A 185 6.12 8.79 18.47
N LEU A 186 6.61 7.93 19.38
CA LEU A 186 8.04 7.70 19.58
C LEU A 186 8.73 7.16 18.32
N ALA A 187 8.12 6.23 17.61
CA ALA A 187 8.69 5.68 16.38
C ALA A 187 8.82 6.75 15.27
N ILE A 188 7.80 7.60 15.11
CA ILE A 188 7.87 8.73 14.18
C ILE A 188 8.96 9.71 14.63
N PHE A 189 9.01 10.05 15.92
CA PHE A 189 10.04 10.93 16.46
C PHE A 189 11.46 10.41 16.19
N ILE A 190 11.73 9.11 16.40
CA ILE A 190 13.02 8.51 16.09
C ILE A 190 13.34 8.63 14.60
N SER A 191 12.40 8.33 13.72
CA SER A 191 12.56 8.49 12.26
C SER A 191 12.90 9.94 11.89
N THR A 192 12.14 10.89 12.43
CA THR A 192 12.35 12.32 12.18
C THR A 192 13.70 12.80 12.71
N ALA A 193 14.12 12.33 13.88
CA ALA A 193 15.43 12.62 14.45
C ALA A 193 16.57 12.08 13.55
N LEU A 194 16.43 10.86 13.01
CA LEU A 194 17.39 10.31 12.04
C LEU A 194 17.50 11.21 10.80
N ILE A 195 16.36 11.66 10.26
CA ILE A 195 16.33 12.56 9.11
C ILE A 195 16.97 13.92 9.48
N PHE A 196 16.62 14.47 10.64
CA PHE A 196 17.12 15.77 11.09
C PHE A 196 18.64 15.79 11.20
N PHE A 197 19.24 14.79 11.87
CA PHE A 197 20.68 14.78 12.14
C PHE A 197 21.53 14.25 10.99
N PHE A 198 21.04 13.28 10.22
CA PHE A 198 21.87 12.54 9.29
C PHE A 198 21.57 12.77 7.81
N VAL A 199 20.40 13.31 7.45
CA VAL A 199 20.09 13.65 6.05
C VAL A 199 20.46 15.09 5.81
N LYS A 200 21.54 15.33 5.06
CA LYS A 200 22.08 16.66 4.79
C LYS A 200 21.66 17.17 3.39
N PRO A 201 20.98 18.33 3.27
CA PRO A 201 20.50 18.84 1.97
C PRO A 201 21.60 19.05 0.93
N GLU A 202 22.81 19.36 1.35
CA GLU A 202 23.98 19.53 0.46
C GLU A 202 24.40 18.24 -0.25
N ASN A 203 24.02 17.07 0.27
CA ASN A 203 24.33 15.77 -0.32
C ASN A 203 23.29 15.32 -1.36
N ALA A 204 22.24 16.11 -1.63
CA ALA A 204 21.26 15.77 -2.65
C ALA A 204 21.94 15.71 -4.04
N ILE A 205 21.45 14.80 -4.87
CA ILE A 205 21.95 14.66 -6.26
C ILE A 205 21.26 15.76 -7.08
N ARG A 206 22.02 16.76 -7.48
CA ARG A 206 21.58 17.75 -8.46
C ARG A 206 21.84 17.15 -9.86
N GLU A 207 21.02 16.22 -10.28
CA GLU A 207 21.01 15.86 -11.70
C GLU A 207 20.41 17.06 -12.46
N GLY A 208 21.25 17.73 -13.26
CA GLY A 208 20.73 18.61 -14.29
C GLY A 208 19.78 17.82 -15.17
N ALA A 209 18.77 18.47 -15.74
CA ALA A 209 17.71 17.89 -16.59
C ALA A 209 18.26 17.29 -17.90
N ALA A 210 19.21 16.38 -17.82
CA ALA A 210 19.86 15.76 -18.96
C ALA A 210 19.98 14.25 -18.73
N GLN A 211 19.39 13.55 -19.65
CA GLN A 211 19.39 12.12 -19.94
C GLN A 211 18.17 11.38 -19.41
N GLU A 212 17.03 11.63 -20.08
CA GLU A 212 16.06 10.56 -20.35
C GLU A 212 16.77 9.49 -21.14
N GLU A 213 17.38 8.50 -20.46
CA GLU A 213 17.75 7.28 -21.13
C GLU A 213 16.47 6.59 -21.60
N SER A 214 16.34 6.52 -22.91
CA SER A 214 15.35 5.78 -23.67
C SER A 214 15.15 4.39 -23.08
N TYR A 215 14.04 4.19 -22.37
CA TYR A 215 13.57 2.86 -22.03
C TYR A 215 12.86 2.26 -23.21
N GLY A 216 13.55 1.34 -23.90
CA GLY A 216 12.93 0.27 -24.67
C GLY A 216 12.37 0.66 -26.04
N GLU A 217 12.78 -0.08 -27.00
CA GLU A 217 12.45 -0.20 -28.42
C GLU A 217 10.94 -0.24 -28.79
N TYR A 218 10.03 -0.12 -27.79
CA TYR A 218 8.58 -0.28 -27.93
C TYR A 218 7.77 1.01 -27.77
N GLU A 219 8.41 2.12 -27.44
CA GLU A 219 7.72 3.41 -27.28
C GLU A 219 7.76 4.21 -28.60
N ARG A 220 6.59 4.38 -29.23
CA ARG A 220 6.48 5.47 -30.21
C ARG A 220 6.72 6.78 -29.47
N PRO A 221 7.61 7.66 -29.96
CA PRO A 221 7.80 8.97 -29.34
C PRO A 221 6.44 9.67 -29.29
N VAL A 222 6.04 10.04 -28.08
CA VAL A 222 4.82 10.80 -27.82
C VAL A 222 5.27 12.21 -27.48
N ASP A 223 4.66 13.20 -28.13
CA ASP A 223 4.95 14.61 -27.84
C ASP A 223 4.68 14.91 -26.35
N ASP A 224 5.71 15.35 -25.64
CA ASP A 224 5.66 15.67 -24.20
C ASP A 224 4.66 16.77 -23.87
N LYS A 225 4.24 17.57 -24.86
CA LYS A 225 3.20 18.60 -24.72
C LYS A 225 1.79 18.05 -24.69
N LEU A 226 1.59 16.79 -25.09
CA LEU A 226 0.25 16.19 -25.02
C LEU A 226 -0.22 16.08 -23.58
N SER A 227 -1.53 16.24 -23.39
CA SER A 227 -2.15 16.00 -22.09
C SER A 227 -2.21 14.50 -21.78
N ALA A 228 -2.17 14.12 -20.49
CA ALA A 228 -2.33 12.74 -20.06
C ALA A 228 -3.63 12.11 -20.60
N TRP A 229 -4.70 12.90 -20.71
CA TRP A 229 -5.98 12.48 -21.27
C TRP A 229 -5.89 12.18 -22.77
N ALA A 230 -5.11 12.94 -23.55
CA ALA A 230 -4.90 12.68 -24.97
C ALA A 230 -4.16 11.34 -25.16
N VAL A 231 -3.15 11.08 -24.32
CA VAL A 231 -2.41 9.79 -24.35
C VAL A 231 -3.30 8.62 -23.98
N LEU A 232 -4.15 8.75 -22.92
CA LEU A 232 -5.10 7.70 -22.53
C LEU A 232 -6.17 7.47 -23.59
N LYS A 233 -6.62 8.52 -24.28
CA LYS A 233 -7.61 8.42 -25.38
C LYS A 233 -7.03 7.67 -26.60
N ASP A 234 -5.74 7.86 -26.91
CA ASP A 234 -5.03 7.07 -27.93
C ASP A 234 -4.82 5.63 -27.48
N ARG A 235 -4.53 5.42 -26.19
CA ARG A 235 -4.27 4.11 -25.60
C ARG A 235 -5.46 3.59 -24.80
N LYS A 236 -6.62 3.46 -25.44
CA LYS A 236 -7.91 3.07 -24.80
C LYS A 236 -7.80 1.76 -23.99
N VAL A 237 -7.00 0.81 -24.46
CA VAL A 237 -6.78 -0.46 -23.75
C VAL A 237 -6.09 -0.22 -22.42
N VAL A 238 -5.08 0.66 -22.38
CA VAL A 238 -4.40 1.03 -21.13
C VAL A 238 -5.36 1.74 -20.19
N ALA A 239 -6.15 2.69 -20.69
CA ALA A 239 -7.18 3.37 -19.90
C ALA A 239 -8.20 2.38 -19.33
N GLY A 240 -8.61 1.38 -20.13
CA GLY A 240 -9.49 0.29 -19.69
C GLY A 240 -8.88 -0.53 -18.55
N ILE A 241 -7.63 -0.94 -18.68
CA ILE A 241 -6.92 -1.72 -17.63
C ILE A 241 -6.78 -0.89 -16.34
N LEU A 242 -6.45 0.40 -16.43
CA LEU A 242 -6.36 1.26 -15.25
C LEU A 242 -7.72 1.37 -14.55
N LEU A 243 -8.81 1.48 -15.30
CA LEU A 243 -10.16 1.53 -14.73
C LEU A 243 -10.56 0.19 -14.11
N ILE A 244 -10.22 -0.95 -14.75
CA ILE A 244 -10.43 -2.28 -14.19
C ILE A 244 -9.64 -2.42 -12.86
N GLY A 245 -8.39 -1.94 -12.80
CA GLY A 245 -7.58 -1.92 -11.58
C GLY A 245 -8.23 -1.10 -10.46
N CYS A 246 -8.78 0.08 -10.77
CA CYS A 246 -9.55 0.87 -9.80
C CYS A 246 -10.76 0.09 -9.29
N PHE A 247 -11.49 -0.58 -10.17
CA PHE A 247 -12.64 -1.40 -9.80
C PHE A 247 -12.24 -2.62 -8.96
N ALA A 248 -11.16 -3.31 -9.34
CA ALA A 248 -10.59 -4.43 -8.56
C ALA A 248 -10.15 -3.99 -7.16
N SER A 249 -9.67 -2.74 -7.00
CA SER A 249 -9.27 -2.19 -5.71
C SER A 249 -10.41 -2.08 -4.70
N MET A 250 -11.68 -2.05 -5.14
CA MET A 250 -12.84 -2.09 -4.24
C MET A 250 -12.84 -3.36 -3.38
N SER A 251 -12.59 -4.52 -4.00
CA SER A 251 -12.49 -5.79 -3.27
C SER A 251 -11.28 -5.79 -2.32
N HIS A 252 -10.14 -5.25 -2.75
CA HIS A 252 -8.94 -5.17 -1.92
C HIS A 252 -9.16 -4.30 -0.66
N ASN A 253 -9.70 -3.12 -0.83
CA ASN A 253 -9.90 -2.16 0.25
C ASN A 253 -10.96 -2.60 1.29
N THR A 254 -11.84 -3.54 0.91
CA THR A 254 -12.89 -4.06 1.79
C THR A 254 -12.32 -4.82 2.98
N VAL A 255 -11.25 -5.61 2.78
CA VAL A 255 -10.68 -6.49 3.82
C VAL A 255 -10.18 -5.68 5.02
N GLY A 256 -9.58 -4.50 4.78
CA GLY A 256 -9.06 -3.64 5.83
C GLY A 256 -10.12 -3.07 6.80
N VAL A 257 -11.40 -3.08 6.42
CA VAL A 257 -12.50 -2.60 7.28
C VAL A 257 -13.44 -3.74 7.65
N LEU A 258 -13.81 -4.59 6.71
CA LEU A 258 -14.82 -5.62 6.95
C LEU A 258 -14.31 -6.76 7.82
N LEU A 259 -13.06 -7.21 7.61
CA LEU A 259 -12.47 -8.28 8.42
C LEU A 259 -12.34 -7.92 9.91
N PRO A 260 -11.81 -6.74 10.30
CA PRO A 260 -11.78 -6.37 11.72
C PRO A 260 -13.19 -6.19 12.33
N LEU A 261 -14.20 -5.72 11.57
CA LEU A 261 -15.58 -5.64 12.04
C LEU A 261 -16.16 -7.04 12.31
N GLN A 262 -15.96 -7.97 11.41
CA GLN A 262 -16.37 -9.36 11.57
C GLN A 262 -15.65 -10.03 12.75
N LEU A 263 -14.35 -9.82 12.92
CA LEU A 263 -13.58 -10.37 14.05
C LEU A 263 -14.05 -9.79 15.40
N LYS A 264 -14.40 -8.49 15.42
CA LYS A 264 -15.02 -7.87 16.59
C LYS A 264 -16.34 -8.56 16.96
N GLU A 265 -17.21 -8.82 15.98
CA GLU A 265 -18.49 -9.51 16.22
C GLU A 265 -18.28 -10.95 16.75
N GLN A 266 -17.33 -11.68 16.15
CA GLN A 266 -17.09 -13.08 16.49
C GLN A 266 -16.32 -13.27 17.81
N MET A 267 -15.36 -12.41 18.13
CA MET A 267 -14.37 -12.59 19.20
C MET A 267 -14.30 -11.41 20.19
N GLY A 268 -15.08 -10.36 19.99
CA GLY A 268 -15.01 -9.17 20.83
C GLY A 268 -13.64 -8.51 20.81
N GLN A 269 -13.08 -8.20 21.97
CA GLN A 269 -11.77 -7.55 22.10
C GLN A 269 -10.62 -8.45 21.61
N ALA A 270 -10.70 -9.77 21.80
CA ALA A 270 -9.67 -10.70 21.31
C ALA A 270 -9.51 -10.68 19.78
N GLY A 271 -10.54 -10.25 19.05
CA GLY A 271 -10.48 -10.06 17.59
C GLY A 271 -9.39 -9.09 17.15
N ALA A 272 -9.03 -8.09 17.97
CA ALA A 272 -7.96 -7.15 17.67
C ALA A 272 -6.58 -7.85 17.61
N ALA A 273 -6.30 -8.75 18.56
CA ALA A 273 -5.04 -9.52 18.55
C ALA A 273 -4.98 -10.46 17.34
N VAL A 274 -6.08 -11.16 17.03
CA VAL A 274 -6.16 -12.03 15.84
C VAL A 274 -5.93 -11.22 14.56
N TYR A 275 -6.55 -10.05 14.43
CA TYR A 275 -6.34 -9.18 13.27
C TYR A 275 -4.89 -8.70 13.16
N GLY A 276 -4.24 -8.40 14.28
CA GLY A 276 -2.82 -8.07 14.34
C GLY A 276 -1.95 -9.21 13.80
N TYR A 277 -2.19 -10.45 14.22
CA TYR A 277 -1.48 -11.63 13.74
C TYR A 277 -1.72 -11.90 12.25
N LEU A 278 -2.95 -11.71 11.76
CA LEU A 278 -3.27 -11.84 10.33
C LEU A 278 -2.51 -10.80 9.50
N ASN A 279 -2.44 -9.54 9.93
CA ASN A 279 -1.64 -8.51 9.24
C ASN A 279 -0.14 -8.83 9.27
N SER A 280 0.37 -9.41 10.35
CA SER A 280 1.77 -9.84 10.42
C SER A 280 2.05 -11.02 9.49
N LEU A 281 1.11 -11.97 9.39
CA LEU A 281 1.19 -13.06 8.41
C LEU A 281 1.19 -12.50 6.99
N ASN A 282 0.33 -11.51 6.67
CA ASN A 282 0.34 -10.82 5.38
C ASN A 282 1.73 -10.26 5.07
N GLY A 283 2.29 -9.41 5.93
CA GLY A 283 3.63 -8.84 5.70
C GLY A 283 4.73 -9.91 5.57
N PHE A 284 4.69 -10.98 6.36
CA PHE A 284 5.63 -12.09 6.28
C PHE A 284 5.55 -12.83 4.94
N VAL A 285 4.33 -13.13 4.49
CA VAL A 285 4.08 -13.79 3.19
C VAL A 285 4.54 -12.89 2.04
N VAL A 286 4.28 -11.58 2.08
CA VAL A 286 4.78 -10.63 1.08
C VAL A 286 6.30 -10.72 0.96
N ILE A 287 7.03 -10.64 2.07
CA ILE A 287 8.50 -10.66 2.06
C ILE A 287 9.04 -11.98 1.52
N LEU A 288 8.49 -13.10 1.99
CA LEU A 288 9.01 -14.43 1.65
C LEU A 288 8.64 -14.85 0.22
N PHE A 289 7.38 -14.61 -0.18
CA PHE A 289 6.86 -15.16 -1.43
C PHE A 289 7.04 -14.25 -2.64
N THR A 290 7.27 -12.93 -2.47
CA THR A 290 7.52 -12.04 -3.63
C THR A 290 8.67 -12.54 -4.51
N PRO A 291 9.88 -12.86 -4.01
CA PRO A 291 10.95 -13.35 -4.87
C PRO A 291 10.64 -14.72 -5.48
N ILE A 292 9.95 -15.60 -4.74
CA ILE A 292 9.57 -16.94 -5.22
C ILE A 292 8.58 -16.82 -6.38
N LEU A 293 7.51 -16.04 -6.19
CA LEU A 293 6.48 -15.85 -7.22
C LEU A 293 7.02 -15.10 -8.44
N THR A 294 7.94 -14.16 -8.24
CA THR A 294 8.63 -13.49 -9.35
C THR A 294 9.39 -14.50 -10.24
N MET A 295 10.06 -15.48 -9.64
CA MET A 295 10.77 -16.52 -10.38
C MET A 295 9.82 -17.51 -11.05
N VAL A 296 8.82 -17.99 -10.33
CA VAL A 296 7.87 -19.00 -10.82
C VAL A 296 7.01 -18.45 -11.96
N LEU A 297 6.55 -17.20 -11.81
CA LEU A 297 5.64 -16.56 -12.76
C LEU A 297 6.35 -15.75 -13.87
N LYS A 298 7.67 -15.86 -14.00
CA LYS A 298 8.46 -15.09 -15.00
C LYS A 298 8.01 -15.30 -16.44
N ARG A 299 7.39 -16.46 -16.75
CA ARG A 299 6.89 -16.78 -18.09
C ARG A 299 5.51 -16.22 -18.40
N LEU A 300 4.76 -15.77 -17.36
CA LEU A 300 3.46 -15.15 -17.57
C LEU A 300 3.61 -13.66 -17.87
N THR A 301 2.78 -13.15 -18.77
CA THR A 301 2.64 -11.70 -19.03
C THR A 301 1.86 -11.02 -17.89
N GLU A 302 1.76 -9.70 -17.96
CA GLU A 302 1.19 -8.88 -16.89
C GLU A 302 -0.28 -9.20 -16.64
N ILE A 303 -1.13 -9.18 -17.68
CA ILE A 303 -2.60 -9.39 -17.49
C ILE A 303 -2.93 -10.79 -16.95
N PRO A 304 -2.37 -11.91 -17.45
CA PRO A 304 -2.54 -13.23 -16.81
C PRO A 304 -2.11 -13.26 -15.34
N LYS A 305 -1.05 -12.51 -14.92
CA LYS A 305 -0.69 -12.39 -13.51
C LYS A 305 -1.77 -11.65 -12.73
N SER A 306 -2.29 -10.53 -13.24
CA SER A 306 -3.38 -9.80 -12.58
C SER A 306 -4.64 -10.66 -12.44
N ILE A 307 -4.99 -11.46 -13.45
CA ILE A 307 -6.11 -12.42 -13.38
C ILE A 307 -5.87 -13.48 -12.30
N LEU A 308 -4.70 -14.15 -12.33
CA LEU A 308 -4.34 -15.18 -11.34
C LEU A 308 -4.30 -14.59 -9.92
N GLY A 309 -3.70 -13.42 -9.78
CA GLY A 309 -3.62 -12.71 -8.52
C GLY A 309 -5.01 -12.40 -7.96
N MET A 310 -5.90 -11.88 -8.79
CA MET A 310 -7.27 -11.57 -8.38
C MET A 310 -8.06 -12.82 -8.00
N LEU A 311 -7.92 -13.93 -8.73
CA LEU A 311 -8.59 -15.20 -8.38
C LEU A 311 -8.12 -15.75 -7.04
N LEU A 312 -6.80 -15.75 -6.77
CA LEU A 312 -6.25 -16.16 -5.46
C LEU A 312 -6.75 -15.24 -4.35
N PHE A 313 -6.74 -13.93 -4.60
CA PHE A 313 -7.23 -12.92 -3.69
C PHE A 313 -8.69 -13.14 -3.29
N LEU A 314 -9.58 -13.36 -4.27
CA LEU A 314 -11.00 -13.66 -4.04
C LEU A 314 -11.18 -14.98 -3.32
N SER A 315 -10.35 -15.99 -3.59
CA SER A 315 -10.39 -17.27 -2.89
C SER A 315 -10.10 -17.10 -1.39
N GLY A 316 -9.14 -16.23 -1.04
CA GLY A 316 -8.90 -15.84 0.36
C GLY A 316 -10.09 -15.15 1.01
N MET A 317 -10.78 -14.25 0.27
CA MET A 317 -12.00 -13.59 0.77
C MET A 317 -13.14 -14.59 1.02
N VAL A 318 -13.29 -15.61 0.18
CA VAL A 318 -14.28 -16.70 0.41
C VAL A 318 -14.00 -17.41 1.73
N LEU A 319 -12.72 -17.64 2.06
CA LEU A 319 -12.36 -18.26 3.35
C LEU A 319 -12.67 -17.36 4.55
N PHE A 320 -12.56 -16.04 4.40
CA PHE A 320 -13.01 -15.10 5.45
C PHE A 320 -14.52 -15.09 5.66
N MET A 321 -15.29 -15.32 4.58
CA MET A 321 -16.75 -15.36 4.64
C MET A 321 -17.26 -16.62 5.37
N VAL A 322 -16.51 -17.72 5.32
CA VAL A 322 -16.92 -18.96 5.99
C VAL A 322 -16.76 -18.80 7.50
N ASN A 323 -17.88 -18.78 8.20
CA ASN A 323 -17.91 -18.81 9.66
C ASN A 323 -17.50 -20.21 10.15
N GLY A 324 -16.23 -20.38 10.47
CA GLY A 324 -15.65 -21.67 10.82
C GLY A 324 -14.52 -21.54 11.84
N GLU A 325 -13.68 -22.54 11.87
CA GLU A 325 -12.52 -22.61 12.74
C GLU A 325 -11.53 -21.45 12.48
N GLN A 326 -10.94 -20.90 13.54
CA GLN A 326 -10.02 -19.75 13.46
C GLN A 326 -8.85 -19.96 12.49
N TRP A 327 -8.38 -21.20 12.30
CA TRP A 327 -7.30 -21.51 11.37
C TRP A 327 -7.64 -21.18 9.91
N LEU A 328 -8.93 -21.18 9.53
CA LEU A 328 -9.38 -20.81 8.19
C LEU A 328 -9.07 -19.35 7.89
N LEU A 329 -9.08 -18.46 8.89
CA LEU A 329 -8.70 -17.06 8.73
C LEU A 329 -7.22 -16.93 8.35
N TYR A 330 -6.34 -17.74 8.94
CA TYR A 330 -4.90 -17.74 8.61
C TYR A 330 -4.66 -18.31 7.22
N VAL A 331 -5.34 -19.39 6.83
CA VAL A 331 -5.26 -19.92 5.46
C VAL A 331 -5.84 -18.91 4.47
N GLY A 332 -6.96 -18.29 4.80
CA GLY A 332 -7.56 -17.21 4.00
C GLY A 332 -6.59 -16.05 3.79
N MET A 333 -5.94 -15.57 4.85
CA MET A 333 -4.95 -14.48 4.77
C MET A 333 -3.72 -14.90 3.95
N PHE A 334 -3.26 -16.15 4.09
CA PHE A 334 -2.14 -16.65 3.30
C PHE A 334 -2.48 -16.64 1.79
N VAL A 335 -3.63 -17.22 1.39
CA VAL A 335 -4.07 -17.28 0.00
C VAL A 335 -4.34 -15.86 -0.55
N TYR A 336 -5.04 -15.03 0.23
CA TYR A 336 -5.28 -13.63 -0.08
C TYR A 336 -3.98 -12.88 -0.39
N THR A 337 -2.97 -13.02 0.46
CA THR A 337 -1.69 -12.34 0.31
C THR A 337 -0.90 -12.85 -0.90
N LEU A 338 -0.94 -14.16 -1.19
CA LEU A 338 -0.37 -14.66 -2.44
C LEU A 338 -1.02 -13.98 -3.66
N GLY A 339 -2.35 -13.80 -3.62
CA GLY A 339 -3.09 -13.07 -4.66
C GLY A 339 -2.65 -11.61 -4.77
N GLU A 340 -2.48 -10.91 -3.65
CA GLU A 340 -1.97 -9.54 -3.59
C GLU A 340 -0.60 -9.43 -4.26
N VAL A 341 0.36 -10.28 -3.86
CA VAL A 341 1.71 -10.28 -4.44
C VAL A 341 1.68 -10.52 -5.95
N VAL A 342 0.90 -11.50 -6.42
CA VAL A 342 0.79 -11.84 -7.84
C VAL A 342 0.17 -10.68 -8.64
N SER A 343 -0.86 -10.01 -8.11
CA SER A 343 -1.46 -8.82 -8.73
C SER A 343 -0.45 -7.68 -8.87
N VAL A 344 0.34 -7.40 -7.83
CA VAL A 344 1.39 -6.36 -7.88
C VAL A 344 2.45 -6.69 -8.93
N LEU A 345 2.81 -7.98 -9.11
CA LEU A 345 3.75 -8.44 -10.15
C LEU A 345 3.16 -8.32 -11.57
N GLY A 346 1.85 -8.18 -11.72
CA GLY A 346 1.17 -7.88 -12.99
C GLY A 346 1.02 -6.38 -13.22
N ASP A 347 0.38 -5.67 -12.32
CA ASP A 347 -0.14 -4.31 -12.51
C ASP A 347 0.96 -3.24 -12.65
N ARG A 348 2.01 -3.32 -11.84
CA ARG A 348 3.12 -2.34 -11.89
C ARG A 348 3.93 -2.42 -13.19
N PRO A 349 4.40 -3.60 -13.64
CA PRO A 349 5.08 -3.71 -14.94
C PRO A 349 4.15 -3.39 -16.12
N TYR A 350 2.84 -3.69 -16.03
CA TYR A 350 1.88 -3.34 -17.06
C TYR A 350 1.91 -1.83 -17.37
N THR A 351 1.75 -1.00 -16.35
CA THR A 351 1.74 0.45 -16.52
C THR A 351 3.09 0.99 -16.98
N SER A 352 4.19 0.50 -16.41
CA SER A 352 5.54 0.98 -16.76
C SER A 352 5.94 0.67 -18.20
N ARG A 353 5.43 -0.43 -18.79
CA ARG A 353 5.77 -0.85 -20.17
C ARG A 353 4.86 -0.26 -21.24
N ARG A 354 3.66 0.23 -20.87
CA ARG A 354 2.65 0.70 -21.85
C ARG A 354 2.37 2.20 -21.76
N ILE A 355 2.86 2.87 -20.73
CA ILE A 355 2.74 4.32 -20.58
C ILE A 355 4.10 4.95 -20.91
N PRO A 356 4.15 5.96 -21.81
CA PRO A 356 5.37 6.69 -22.12
C PRO A 356 6.02 7.26 -20.86
N ALA A 357 7.35 7.23 -20.79
CA ALA A 357 8.11 7.69 -19.62
C ALA A 357 7.73 9.12 -19.21
N SER A 358 7.60 10.03 -20.17
CA SER A 358 7.23 11.43 -19.99
C SER A 358 5.82 11.63 -19.41
N HIS A 359 4.93 10.63 -19.51
CA HIS A 359 3.53 10.70 -19.06
C HIS A 359 3.24 9.82 -17.84
N ARG A 360 4.16 8.95 -17.40
CA ARG A 360 3.94 8.02 -16.27
C ARG A 360 3.53 8.76 -15.00
N GLY A 361 4.21 9.85 -14.68
CA GLY A 361 3.87 10.65 -13.48
C GLY A 361 2.49 11.29 -13.58
N ARG A 362 2.13 11.89 -14.72
CA ARG A 362 0.81 12.53 -14.93
C ARG A 362 -0.32 11.52 -14.91
N ILE A 363 -0.15 10.37 -15.60
CA ILE A 363 -1.16 9.30 -15.63
C ILE A 363 -1.23 8.60 -14.26
N GLY A 364 -0.09 8.38 -13.59
CA GLY A 364 -0.05 7.88 -12.23
C GLY A 364 -0.81 8.76 -11.24
N GLY A 365 -0.70 10.08 -11.35
CA GLY A 365 -1.49 11.04 -10.56
C GLY A 365 -3.00 10.87 -10.78
N ILE A 366 -3.44 10.80 -12.05
CA ILE A 366 -4.85 10.54 -12.39
C ILE A 366 -5.32 9.21 -11.79
N THR A 367 -4.51 8.17 -11.93
CA THR A 367 -4.84 6.84 -11.40
C THR A 367 -4.95 6.86 -9.87
N SER A 368 -4.06 7.55 -9.17
CA SER A 368 -4.12 7.69 -7.70
C SER A 368 -5.39 8.40 -7.24
N VAL A 369 -5.82 9.44 -7.97
CA VAL A 369 -7.10 10.12 -7.71
C VAL A 369 -8.27 9.14 -7.87
N LEU A 370 -8.29 8.38 -8.97
CA LEU A 370 -9.34 7.38 -9.21
C LEU A 370 -9.35 6.31 -8.10
N TYR A 371 -8.19 5.76 -7.72
CA TYR A 371 -8.09 4.81 -6.61
C TYR A 371 -8.64 5.38 -5.30
N SER A 372 -8.35 6.63 -4.97
CA SER A 372 -8.88 7.27 -3.75
C SER A 372 -10.40 7.46 -3.81
N VAL A 373 -10.94 7.80 -4.98
CA VAL A 373 -12.40 7.90 -5.18
C VAL A 373 -13.05 6.52 -5.00
N PHE A 374 -12.51 5.48 -5.65
CA PHE A 374 -13.05 4.11 -5.52
C PHE A 374 -12.90 3.59 -4.09
N PHE A 375 -11.79 3.90 -3.39
CA PHE A 375 -11.64 3.60 -1.97
C PHE A 375 -12.77 4.22 -1.15
N SER A 376 -12.99 5.52 -1.28
CA SER A 376 -14.04 6.22 -0.52
C SER A 376 -15.43 5.70 -0.85
N LEU A 377 -15.74 5.45 -2.12
CA LEU A 377 -17.01 4.86 -2.53
C LEU A 377 -17.23 3.47 -1.93
N THR A 378 -16.17 2.65 -1.87
CA THR A 378 -16.22 1.32 -1.23
C THR A 378 -16.58 1.45 0.25
N GLN A 379 -15.89 2.34 0.97
CA GLN A 379 -16.10 2.49 2.41
C GLN A 379 -17.48 3.11 2.73
N TYR A 380 -17.94 4.08 1.94
CA TYR A 380 -19.30 4.61 2.06
C TYR A 380 -20.36 3.56 1.73
N GLY A 381 -20.13 2.71 0.72
CA GLY A 381 -21.00 1.57 0.40
C GLY A 381 -21.12 0.58 1.57
N ILE A 382 -19.99 0.20 2.18
CA ILE A 382 -19.95 -0.64 3.37
C ILE A 382 -20.72 0.03 4.51
N SER A 383 -20.44 1.31 4.78
CA SER A 383 -21.11 2.10 5.82
C SER A 383 -22.62 2.10 5.65
N PHE A 384 -23.09 2.40 4.44
CA PHE A 384 -24.51 2.46 4.14
C PHE A 384 -25.22 1.13 4.40
N VAL A 385 -24.64 0.01 3.97
CA VAL A 385 -25.21 -1.32 4.20
C VAL A 385 -25.23 -1.67 5.69
N LEU A 386 -24.15 -1.39 6.43
CA LEU A 386 -24.08 -1.68 7.86
C LEU A 386 -24.99 -0.79 8.71
N MET A 387 -25.20 0.47 8.31
CA MET A 387 -26.18 1.35 8.98
C MET A 387 -27.63 0.90 8.76
N ALA A 388 -27.92 0.32 7.58
CA ALA A 388 -29.24 -0.19 7.25
C ALA A 388 -29.54 -1.54 7.92
N ALA A 389 -28.51 -2.36 8.14
CA ALA A 389 -28.65 -3.71 8.69
C ALA A 389 -27.32 -4.20 9.27
N GLU A 390 -27.11 -4.02 10.55
CA GLU A 390 -25.94 -4.54 11.28
C GLU A 390 -25.84 -6.06 11.16
N GLY A 391 -24.59 -6.59 11.17
CA GLY A 391 -24.33 -8.05 11.11
C GLY A 391 -24.43 -8.68 9.72
N ARG A 392 -24.69 -7.92 8.65
CA ARG A 392 -24.76 -8.47 7.29
C ARG A 392 -23.40 -8.57 6.57
N TYR A 393 -22.37 -9.00 7.27
CA TYR A 393 -21.00 -9.11 6.72
C TYR A 393 -20.94 -10.08 5.53
N ASN A 394 -21.65 -11.20 5.58
CA ASN A 394 -21.69 -12.18 4.48
C ASN A 394 -22.23 -11.58 3.17
N LEU A 395 -23.24 -10.69 3.26
CA LEU A 395 -23.74 -9.97 2.09
C LEU A 395 -22.67 -9.07 1.50
N LEU A 396 -21.95 -8.33 2.35
CA LEU A 396 -20.86 -7.45 1.90
C LEU A 396 -19.72 -8.25 1.27
N TRP A 397 -19.29 -9.38 1.89
CA TRP A 397 -18.30 -10.26 1.29
C TRP A 397 -18.74 -10.74 -0.09
N MET A 398 -19.98 -11.20 -0.25
CA MET A 398 -20.51 -11.64 -1.55
C MET A 398 -20.50 -10.49 -2.58
N VAL A 399 -20.95 -9.29 -2.22
CA VAL A 399 -20.95 -8.13 -3.13
C VAL A 399 -19.54 -7.84 -3.65
N PHE A 400 -18.54 -7.81 -2.77
CA PHE A 400 -17.17 -7.49 -3.18
C PHE A 400 -16.45 -8.65 -3.87
N ILE A 401 -16.78 -9.91 -3.55
CA ILE A 401 -16.33 -11.09 -4.32
C ILE A 401 -16.91 -11.02 -5.74
N CYS A 402 -18.19 -10.75 -5.88
CA CYS A 402 -18.83 -10.59 -7.21
C CYS A 402 -18.23 -9.43 -7.99
N SER A 403 -17.94 -8.28 -7.34
CA SER A 403 -17.26 -7.16 -8.00
C SER A 403 -15.88 -7.55 -8.50
N GLY A 404 -15.12 -8.30 -7.72
CA GLY A 404 -13.82 -8.84 -8.12
C GLY A 404 -13.90 -9.83 -9.28
N LEU A 405 -14.91 -10.70 -9.30
CA LEU A 405 -15.17 -11.60 -10.45
C LEU A 405 -15.51 -10.83 -11.72
N VAL A 406 -16.26 -9.71 -11.61
CA VAL A 406 -16.49 -8.80 -12.74
C VAL A 406 -15.18 -8.21 -13.23
N ALA A 407 -14.28 -7.78 -12.34
CA ALA A 407 -12.96 -7.29 -12.73
C ALA A 407 -12.14 -8.38 -13.46
N VAL A 408 -12.17 -9.63 -12.98
CA VAL A 408 -11.54 -10.77 -13.67
C VAL A 408 -12.11 -10.94 -15.08
N ALA A 409 -13.43 -10.94 -15.22
CA ALA A 409 -14.08 -11.04 -16.53
C ALA A 409 -13.65 -9.89 -17.47
N MET A 410 -13.58 -8.66 -16.95
CA MET A 410 -13.12 -7.50 -17.73
C MET A 410 -11.66 -7.65 -18.15
N TYR A 411 -10.75 -8.16 -17.29
CA TYR A 411 -9.37 -8.46 -17.67
C TYR A 411 -9.29 -9.50 -18.79
N VAL A 412 -10.09 -10.57 -18.70
CA VAL A 412 -10.16 -11.62 -19.75
C VAL A 412 -10.64 -11.03 -21.08
N LEU A 413 -11.68 -10.18 -21.04
CA LEU A 413 -12.23 -9.56 -22.26
C LEU A 413 -11.27 -8.57 -22.91
N ILE A 414 -10.50 -7.81 -22.14
CA ILE A 414 -9.58 -6.80 -22.68
C ILE A 414 -8.24 -7.41 -23.14
N TYR A 415 -7.86 -8.58 -22.63
CA TYR A 415 -6.58 -9.24 -22.90
C TYR A 415 -6.27 -9.41 -24.40
N PRO A 416 -7.20 -9.91 -25.26
CA PRO A 416 -6.95 -10.01 -26.69
C PRO A 416 -6.70 -8.66 -27.38
N ALA A 417 -7.36 -7.59 -26.92
CA ALA A 417 -7.18 -6.25 -27.45
C ALA A 417 -5.78 -5.69 -27.09
N ASP A 418 -5.30 -5.95 -25.86
CA ASP A 418 -3.96 -5.57 -25.43
C ASP A 418 -2.89 -6.31 -26.24
N ARG A 419 -3.06 -7.63 -26.45
CA ARG A 419 -2.15 -8.44 -27.26
C ARG A 419 -2.07 -7.95 -28.72
N ARG A 420 -3.19 -7.51 -29.28
CA ARG A 420 -3.22 -6.92 -30.65
C ARG A 420 -2.57 -5.53 -30.70
N ARG A 421 -2.72 -4.73 -29.66
CA ARG A 421 -2.18 -3.36 -29.61
C ARG A 421 -0.68 -3.33 -29.34
N PHE A 422 -0.17 -4.27 -28.53
CA PHE A 422 1.23 -4.35 -28.09
C PHE A 422 1.87 -5.72 -28.39
N PRO A 423 1.87 -6.19 -29.66
CA PRO A 423 2.29 -7.56 -30.01
C PRO A 423 3.74 -7.85 -29.62
N ALA A 424 4.59 -6.83 -29.62
CA ALA A 424 6.01 -6.98 -29.29
C ALA A 424 6.26 -7.40 -27.84
N LEU A 425 5.37 -7.01 -26.88
CA LEU A 425 5.47 -7.41 -25.48
C LEU A 425 5.12 -8.89 -25.23
N TYR A 426 4.57 -9.55 -26.23
CA TYR A 426 4.15 -10.96 -26.17
C TYR A 426 5.06 -11.88 -27.02
N LYS A 427 5.96 -11.33 -27.86
CA LYS A 427 6.94 -12.11 -28.62
C LYS A 427 7.98 -12.71 -27.66
N GLY A 428 8.12 -14.02 -27.65
CA GLY A 428 9.09 -14.76 -26.83
C GLY A 428 8.50 -15.50 -25.64
N ILE A 429 7.18 -15.46 -25.45
CA ILE A 429 6.47 -16.21 -24.39
C ILE A 429 5.78 -17.46 -25.00
N ASP A 430 5.52 -17.42 -26.30
CA ASP A 430 4.90 -18.54 -27.05
C ASP A 430 5.92 -19.61 -27.53
N ASN A 431 7.22 -19.52 -27.09
CA ASN A 431 8.27 -20.50 -27.38
C ASN A 431 8.72 -21.27 -26.14
#